data_e42d7fa3ab1a618e76db2bfd60ce9d9b
#
_entry.id   e42d7fa3ab1a618e76db2bfd60ce9d9b
#
_cell.length_a   1.000
_cell.length_b   1.000
_cell.length_c   1.000
_cell.angle_alpha   90.00
_cell.angle_beta   90.00
_cell.angle_gamma   90.00
#
_symmetry.space_group_name_H-M   'P 1'
#
loop_
_entity.id
_entity.type
_entity.pdbx_description
1 polymer ?
#
loop_
_entity_poly.entity_id
_entity_poly.type
_entity_poly.pdbx_seq_one_letter_code
_entity_poly.pdbx_strand_id
1 'polypeptide(L)'
;DPKTLTDEEITNLEAFAGRLFNFGNSEDCGVAYKIHSLLLEAARFREDDRMIVKELYYNGITLHYLNVRDDDHGINLLESRIHAHFMEAASYISRYEEMDTETRQYIIRSLGNIRLTVSRQTKADCKRYLELFDLAMGIIESPYYQELDPDIPWQRFIYAMHMDQMTLMA
;
A
#
# COMPACT_ATOMS: atom_id res chain seq x y z
N ASP A 1 -10.98 2.23 21.40
CA ASP A 1 -10.09 3.39 21.30
C ASP A 1 -8.74 2.90 20.74
N PRO A 2 -8.27 3.40 19.56
CA PRO A 2 -7.00 2.93 18.95
C PRO A 2 -5.78 3.13 19.85
N LYS A 3 -5.83 4.10 20.77
CA LYS A 3 -4.74 4.42 21.70
C LYS A 3 -4.56 3.41 22.82
N THR A 4 -5.57 2.59 23.08
CA THR A 4 -5.59 1.64 24.22
C THR A 4 -5.54 0.18 23.77
N LEU A 5 -5.44 -0.09 22.47
CA LEU A 5 -5.35 -1.45 21.94
C LEU A 5 -4.09 -2.15 22.48
N THR A 6 -4.26 -3.35 22.98
CA THR A 6 -3.15 -4.24 23.34
C THR A 6 -2.58 -4.93 22.09
N ASP A 7 -1.39 -5.50 22.18
CA ASP A 7 -0.78 -6.24 21.07
C ASP A 7 -1.60 -7.48 20.69
N GLU A 8 -2.23 -8.13 21.67
CA GLU A 8 -3.15 -9.25 21.44
C GLU A 8 -4.40 -8.82 20.68
N GLU A 9 -5.00 -7.68 21.04
CA GLU A 9 -6.16 -7.13 20.34
C GLU A 9 -5.80 -6.72 18.90
N ILE A 10 -4.63 -6.11 18.68
CA ILE A 10 -4.12 -5.78 17.35
C ILE A 10 -3.99 -7.05 16.52
N THR A 11 -3.31 -8.07 17.01
CA THR A 11 -3.12 -9.35 16.32
C THR A 11 -4.45 -10.01 15.96
N ASN A 12 -5.42 -9.98 16.87
CA ASN A 12 -6.75 -10.55 16.64
C ASN A 12 -7.53 -9.75 15.59
N LEU A 13 -7.45 -8.43 15.61
CA LEU A 13 -8.09 -7.55 14.61
C LEU A 13 -7.48 -7.74 13.23
N GLU A 14 -6.15 -7.82 13.10
CA GLU A 14 -5.46 -8.12 11.85
C GLU A 14 -5.90 -9.47 11.27
N ALA A 15 -5.91 -10.52 12.08
CA ALA A 15 -6.33 -11.85 11.66
C ALA A 15 -7.81 -11.86 11.22
N PHE A 16 -8.67 -11.10 11.88
CA PHE A 16 -10.06 -10.99 11.52
C PHE A 16 -10.26 -10.21 10.23
N ALA A 17 -9.61 -9.06 10.07
CA ALA A 17 -9.63 -8.28 8.84
C ALA A 17 -9.12 -9.08 7.64
N GLY A 18 -8.04 -9.85 7.80
CA GLY A 18 -7.50 -10.73 6.77
C GLY A 18 -8.50 -11.81 6.32
N ARG A 19 -9.26 -12.39 7.24
CA ARG A 19 -10.33 -13.35 6.88
C ARG A 19 -11.45 -12.69 6.10
N LEU A 20 -11.91 -11.51 6.53
CA LEU A 20 -12.96 -10.76 5.83
C LEU A 20 -12.51 -10.37 4.42
N PHE A 21 -11.26 -9.96 4.26
CA PHE A 21 -10.71 -9.59 2.96
C PHE A 21 -10.60 -10.79 2.01
N ASN A 22 -10.11 -11.94 2.48
CA ASN A 22 -9.84 -13.10 1.64
C ASN A 22 -11.10 -13.89 1.26
N PHE A 23 -12.10 -13.94 2.13
CA PHE A 23 -13.26 -14.81 1.98
C PHE A 23 -14.59 -14.07 1.94
N GLY A 24 -14.57 -12.75 2.10
CA GLY A 24 -15.76 -11.92 2.23
C GLY A 24 -16.31 -11.36 0.92
N ASN A 25 -17.48 -10.77 1.04
CA ASN A 25 -18.13 -9.96 0.00
C ASN A 25 -17.74 -8.48 0.12
N SER A 26 -18.40 -7.57 -0.59
CA SER A 26 -18.11 -6.13 -0.51
C SER A 26 -18.39 -5.54 0.87
N GLU A 27 -19.42 -6.01 1.57
CA GLU A 27 -19.72 -5.54 2.94
C GLU A 27 -18.60 -5.94 3.91
N ASP A 28 -18.11 -7.19 3.80
CA ASP A 28 -16.98 -7.68 4.57
C ASP A 28 -15.70 -6.89 4.28
N CYS A 29 -15.45 -6.53 3.03
CA CYS A 29 -14.35 -5.62 2.67
C CYS A 29 -14.50 -4.24 3.32
N GLY A 30 -15.73 -3.73 3.43
CA GLY A 30 -16.01 -2.48 4.14
C GLY A 30 -15.72 -2.56 5.64
N VAL A 31 -16.00 -3.70 6.26
CA VAL A 31 -15.62 -3.95 7.66
C VAL A 31 -14.11 -4.09 7.80
N ALA A 32 -13.46 -4.83 6.91
CA ALA A 32 -11.99 -4.97 6.90
C ALA A 32 -11.30 -3.60 6.78
N TYR A 33 -11.77 -2.73 5.89
CA TYR A 33 -11.26 -1.36 5.77
C TYR A 33 -11.36 -0.56 7.08
N LYS A 34 -12.51 -0.65 7.77
CA LYS A 34 -12.68 0.05 9.07
C LYS A 34 -11.70 -0.48 10.12
N ILE A 35 -11.45 -1.78 10.14
CA ILE A 35 -10.48 -2.38 11.05
C ILE A 35 -9.08 -1.90 10.73
N HIS A 36 -8.65 -1.96 9.46
CA HIS A 36 -7.33 -1.47 9.05
C HIS A 36 -7.15 0.03 9.32
N SER A 37 -8.22 0.83 9.19
CA SER A 37 -8.17 2.25 9.55
C SER A 37 -7.97 2.47 11.05
N LEU A 38 -8.62 1.67 11.90
CA LEU A 38 -8.44 1.70 13.34
C LEU A 38 -7.00 1.29 13.73
N LEU A 39 -6.47 0.25 13.08
CA LEU A 39 -5.11 -0.22 13.29
C LEU A 39 -4.06 0.80 12.83
N LEU A 40 -4.32 1.52 11.73
CA LEU A 40 -3.46 2.61 11.28
C LEU A 40 -3.40 3.77 12.29
N GLU A 41 -4.54 4.13 12.90
CA GLU A 41 -4.55 5.12 13.97
C GLU A 41 -3.75 4.66 15.20
N ALA A 42 -3.87 3.39 15.57
CA ALA A 42 -3.08 2.81 16.66
C ALA A 42 -1.58 2.81 16.34
N ALA A 43 -1.20 2.43 15.12
CA ALA A 43 0.18 2.44 14.66
C ALA A 43 0.80 3.84 14.68
N ARG A 44 0.07 4.85 14.21
CA ARG A 44 0.50 6.26 14.26
C ARG A 44 0.66 6.77 15.68
N PHE A 45 -0.24 6.39 16.58
CA PHE A 45 -0.13 6.76 18.00
C PHE A 45 1.10 6.13 18.68
N ARG A 46 1.49 4.91 18.26
CA ARG A 46 2.67 4.20 18.76
C ARG A 46 3.97 4.60 18.04
N GLU A 47 3.88 5.41 17.01
CA GLU A 47 5.02 5.76 16.13
C GLU A 47 5.71 4.50 15.54
N ASP A 48 4.91 3.46 15.24
CA ASP A 48 5.38 2.19 14.69
C ASP A 48 5.32 2.25 13.15
N ASP A 49 6.43 2.63 12.53
CA ASP A 49 6.55 2.77 11.08
C ASP A 49 6.25 1.48 10.32
N ARG A 50 6.60 0.30 10.88
CA ARG A 50 6.35 -0.99 10.24
C ARG A 50 4.86 -1.27 10.16
N MET A 51 4.19 -1.08 11.28
CA MET A 51 2.73 -1.23 11.34
C MET A 51 2.03 -0.15 10.50
N ILE A 52 2.52 1.10 10.48
CA ILE A 52 1.99 2.17 9.63
C ILE A 52 2.02 1.75 8.16
N VAL A 53 3.16 1.31 7.64
CA VAL A 53 3.32 0.88 6.25
C VAL A 53 2.38 -0.27 5.90
N LYS A 54 2.31 -1.28 6.75
CA LYS A 54 1.41 -2.43 6.60
C LYS A 54 -0.05 -2.00 6.52
N GLU A 55 -0.50 -1.19 7.46
CA GLU A 55 -1.89 -0.77 7.54
C GLU A 55 -2.27 0.22 6.41
N LEU A 56 -1.36 1.06 5.96
CA LEU A 56 -1.55 1.88 4.76
C LEU A 56 -1.76 1.01 3.51
N TYR A 57 -0.94 -0.03 3.33
CA TYR A 57 -1.10 -0.96 2.23
C TYR A 57 -2.48 -1.64 2.26
N TYR A 58 -2.90 -2.18 3.42
CA TYR A 58 -4.19 -2.85 3.55
C TYR A 58 -5.37 -1.90 3.42
N ASN A 59 -5.28 -0.65 3.90
CA ASN A 59 -6.29 0.37 3.64
C ASN A 59 -6.44 0.65 2.14
N GLY A 60 -5.33 0.81 1.42
CA GLY A 60 -5.34 1.03 -0.02
C GLY A 60 -5.98 -0.13 -0.78
N ILE A 61 -5.59 -1.37 -0.48
CA ILE A 61 -6.06 -2.55 -1.20
C ILE A 61 -7.53 -2.88 -0.89
N THR A 62 -7.98 -2.75 0.36
CA THR A 62 -9.38 -2.98 0.74
C THR A 62 -10.31 -1.95 0.11
N LEU A 63 -9.92 -0.67 0.07
CA LEU A 63 -10.66 0.38 -0.63
C LEU A 63 -10.72 0.13 -2.14
N HIS A 64 -9.61 -0.33 -2.74
CA HIS A 64 -9.57 -0.66 -4.15
C HIS A 64 -10.59 -1.76 -4.50
N TYR A 65 -10.65 -2.82 -3.69
CA TYR A 65 -11.63 -3.89 -3.88
C TYR A 65 -13.07 -3.42 -3.67
N LEU A 66 -13.32 -2.54 -2.73
CA LEU A 66 -14.64 -1.89 -2.57
C LEU A 66 -15.01 -1.10 -3.81
N ASN A 67 -14.10 -0.29 -4.34
CA ASN A 67 -14.33 0.54 -5.51
C ASN A 67 -14.65 -0.27 -6.77
N VAL A 68 -13.98 -1.41 -6.96
CA VAL A 68 -14.21 -2.31 -8.13
C VAL A 68 -15.56 -3.04 -8.03
N ARG A 69 -16.07 -3.27 -6.82
CA ARG A 69 -17.32 -4.01 -6.59
C ARG A 69 -18.57 -3.14 -6.54
N ASP A 70 -18.40 -1.86 -6.28
CA ASP A 70 -19.50 -0.90 -6.09
C ASP A 70 -19.53 0.09 -7.27
N ASP A 71 -19.87 -0.42 -8.45
CA ASP A 71 -19.81 0.29 -9.74
C ASP A 71 -20.72 1.54 -9.85
N ASP A 72 -21.55 1.81 -8.86
CA ASP A 72 -22.65 2.77 -9.04
C ASP A 72 -22.48 4.16 -8.39
N HIS A 73 -21.61 4.35 -7.37
CA HIS A 73 -21.62 5.65 -6.66
C HIS A 73 -20.26 6.08 -6.09
N GLY A 74 -19.65 7.11 -6.68
CA GLY A 74 -18.62 7.90 -6.01
C GLY A 74 -17.16 7.54 -6.29
N ILE A 75 -16.88 7.05 -7.46
CA ILE A 75 -15.54 6.58 -7.92
C ILE A 75 -14.41 7.57 -7.59
N ASN A 76 -14.60 8.87 -7.74
CA ASN A 76 -13.51 9.84 -7.58
C ASN A 76 -13.02 10.05 -6.14
N LEU A 77 -13.89 9.93 -5.14
CA LEU A 77 -13.50 10.14 -3.73
C LEU A 77 -12.72 8.95 -3.16
N LEU A 78 -13.11 7.74 -3.54
CA LEU A 78 -12.40 6.53 -3.11
C LEU A 78 -11.04 6.43 -3.78
N GLU A 79 -10.92 6.74 -5.06
CA GLU A 79 -9.65 6.71 -5.80
C GLU A 79 -8.61 7.65 -5.19
N SER A 80 -8.98 8.86 -4.80
CA SER A 80 -8.05 9.79 -4.13
C SER A 80 -7.55 9.24 -2.79
N ARG A 81 -8.40 8.53 -2.04
CA ARG A 81 -8.00 7.89 -0.78
C ARG A 81 -7.11 6.68 -1.02
N ILE A 82 -7.45 5.84 -2.00
CA ILE A 82 -6.62 4.69 -2.40
C ILE A 82 -5.23 5.18 -2.78
N HIS A 83 -5.16 6.20 -3.64
CA HIS A 83 -3.92 6.82 -4.07
C HIS A 83 -3.11 7.35 -2.87
N ALA A 84 -3.74 8.09 -1.97
CA ALA A 84 -3.08 8.66 -0.79
C ALA A 84 -2.45 7.57 0.10
N HIS A 85 -3.18 6.48 0.35
CA HIS A 85 -2.65 5.38 1.15
C HIS A 85 -1.43 4.72 0.51
N PHE A 86 -1.48 4.41 -0.79
CA PHE A 86 -0.34 3.80 -1.48
C PHE A 86 0.85 4.76 -1.60
N MET A 87 0.61 6.05 -1.86
CA MET A 87 1.67 7.05 -1.92
C MET A 87 2.36 7.25 -0.57
N GLU A 88 1.60 7.28 0.53
CA GLU A 88 2.17 7.39 1.88
C GLU A 88 2.99 6.14 2.21
N ALA A 89 2.47 4.93 1.98
CA ALA A 89 3.22 3.69 2.20
C ALA A 89 4.49 3.63 1.34
N ALA A 90 4.40 3.97 0.05
CA ALA A 90 5.52 3.99 -0.87
C ALA A 90 6.59 5.04 -0.49
N SER A 91 6.22 6.13 0.20
CA SER A 91 7.19 7.16 0.62
C SER A 91 8.23 6.65 1.62
N TYR A 92 7.96 5.54 2.31
CA TYR A 92 8.92 4.87 3.18
C TYR A 92 10.06 4.18 2.42
N ILE A 93 10.04 4.20 1.07
CA ILE A 93 11.15 3.73 0.23
C ILE A 93 12.47 4.43 0.56
N SER A 94 12.43 5.69 1.01
CA SER A 94 13.61 6.43 1.45
C SER A 94 14.28 5.86 2.70
N ARG A 95 13.59 4.98 3.43
CA ARG A 95 14.07 4.29 4.64
C ARG A 95 14.04 2.78 4.47
N TYR A 96 14.13 2.30 3.24
CA TYR A 96 13.96 0.89 2.88
C TYR A 96 14.88 -0.04 3.68
N GLU A 97 16.14 0.34 3.87
CA GLU A 97 17.13 -0.49 4.59
C GLU A 97 16.83 -0.63 6.10
N GLU A 98 16.12 0.34 6.69
CA GLU A 98 15.76 0.32 8.11
C GLU A 98 14.59 -0.62 8.41
N MET A 99 13.87 -1.05 7.38
CA MET A 99 12.68 -1.89 7.51
C MET A 99 13.03 -3.38 7.49
N ASP A 100 12.17 -4.20 8.08
CA ASP A 100 12.24 -5.65 7.90
C ASP A 100 11.73 -6.10 6.53
N THR A 101 12.00 -7.34 6.16
CA THR A 101 11.64 -7.90 4.85
C THR A 101 10.14 -7.82 4.56
N GLU A 102 9.29 -8.05 5.56
CA GLU A 102 7.84 -7.98 5.38
C GLU A 102 7.39 -6.54 5.06
N THR A 103 7.87 -5.57 5.82
CA THR A 103 7.56 -4.14 5.61
C THR A 103 8.07 -3.67 4.26
N ARG A 104 9.28 -4.09 3.84
CA ARG A 104 9.84 -3.80 2.52
C ARG A 104 8.94 -4.31 1.39
N GLN A 105 8.36 -5.50 1.55
CA GLN A 105 7.38 -6.02 0.58
C GLN A 105 6.13 -5.14 0.47
N TYR A 106 5.61 -4.60 1.57
CA TYR A 106 4.46 -3.69 1.53
C TYR A 106 4.80 -2.37 0.84
N ILE A 107 6.01 -1.82 1.06
CA ILE A 107 6.49 -0.62 0.36
C ILE A 107 6.48 -0.85 -1.15
N ILE A 108 7.13 -1.92 -1.62
CA ILE A 108 7.23 -2.26 -3.06
C ILE A 108 5.84 -2.55 -3.66
N ARG A 109 5.00 -3.30 -2.95
CA ARG A 109 3.62 -3.58 -3.41
C ARG A 109 2.77 -2.31 -3.50
N SER A 110 2.93 -1.39 -2.54
CA SER A 110 2.22 -0.11 -2.56
C SER A 110 2.64 0.71 -3.78
N LEU A 111 3.93 0.78 -4.08
CA LEU A 111 4.45 1.44 -5.27
C LEU A 111 3.84 0.86 -6.56
N GLY A 112 3.82 -0.47 -6.70
CA GLY A 112 3.19 -1.14 -7.84
C GLY A 112 1.68 -0.91 -7.95
N ASN A 113 0.99 -0.62 -6.85
CA ASN A 113 -0.44 -0.38 -6.84
C ASN A 113 -0.82 1.09 -7.12
N ILE A 114 0.09 2.04 -6.99
CA ILE A 114 -0.15 3.45 -7.34
C ILE A 114 -0.64 3.60 -8.78
N ARG A 115 -0.16 2.76 -9.70
CA ARG A 115 -0.59 2.72 -11.09
C ARG A 115 -2.10 2.61 -11.28
N LEU A 116 -2.80 1.95 -10.35
CA LEU A 116 -4.25 1.75 -10.42
C LEU A 116 -5.02 3.07 -10.37
N THR A 117 -4.39 4.12 -9.85
CA THR A 117 -5.03 5.42 -9.60
C THR A 117 -4.29 6.60 -10.21
N VAL A 118 -3.00 6.47 -10.56
CA VAL A 118 -2.14 7.59 -10.94
C VAL A 118 -2.61 8.37 -12.16
N SER A 119 -3.17 7.69 -13.17
CA SER A 119 -3.64 8.33 -14.41
C SER A 119 -4.82 9.29 -14.20
N ARG A 120 -5.46 9.26 -13.03
CA ARG A 120 -6.60 10.09 -12.67
C ARG A 120 -6.26 11.14 -11.61
N GLN A 121 -4.97 11.28 -11.28
CA GLN A 121 -4.49 12.21 -10.26
C GLN A 121 -3.98 13.51 -10.88
N THR A 122 -3.65 14.48 -10.01
CA THR A 122 -3.12 15.76 -10.44
C THR A 122 -1.70 15.62 -11.03
N LYS A 123 -1.28 16.63 -11.79
CA LYS A 123 0.10 16.70 -12.30
C LYS A 123 1.16 16.68 -11.20
N ALA A 124 0.84 17.22 -10.02
CA ALA A 124 1.72 17.20 -8.86
C ALA A 124 1.87 15.79 -8.28
N ASP A 125 0.78 15.02 -8.20
CA ASP A 125 0.79 13.64 -7.73
C ASP A 125 1.57 12.73 -8.70
N CYS A 126 1.39 12.92 -10.00
CA CYS A 126 2.17 12.19 -11.02
C CYS A 126 3.67 12.49 -10.89
N LYS A 127 4.05 13.75 -10.66
CA LYS A 127 5.46 14.12 -10.44
C LYS A 127 6.02 13.44 -9.19
N ARG A 128 5.30 13.48 -8.07
CA ARG A 128 5.71 12.81 -6.83
C ARG A 128 5.83 11.29 -7.00
N TYR A 129 4.93 10.69 -7.78
CA TYR A 129 5.03 9.27 -8.12
C TYR A 129 6.32 8.96 -8.88
N LEU A 130 6.68 9.78 -9.89
CA LEU A 130 7.91 9.59 -10.63
C LEU A 130 9.17 9.72 -9.75
N GLU A 131 9.18 10.66 -8.81
CA GLU A 131 10.28 10.78 -7.83
C GLU A 131 10.43 9.52 -6.97
N LEU A 132 9.32 8.94 -6.49
CA LEU A 132 9.34 7.66 -5.76
C LEU A 132 9.73 6.49 -6.67
N PHE A 133 9.30 6.52 -7.92
CA PHE A 133 9.64 5.54 -8.93
C PHE A 133 11.16 5.47 -9.17
N ASP A 134 11.81 6.62 -9.34
CA ASP A 134 13.26 6.69 -9.56
C ASP A 134 14.04 6.12 -8.36
N LEU A 135 13.61 6.42 -7.14
CA LEU A 135 14.19 5.84 -5.92
C LEU A 135 14.00 4.31 -5.89
N ALA A 136 12.81 3.85 -6.22
CA ALA A 136 12.50 2.43 -6.23
C ALA A 136 13.28 1.66 -7.29
N MET A 137 13.47 2.23 -8.48
CA MET A 137 14.26 1.61 -9.54
C MET A 137 15.71 1.41 -9.11
N GLY A 138 16.30 2.37 -8.40
CA GLY A 138 17.63 2.23 -7.81
C GLY A 138 17.75 1.06 -6.84
N ILE A 139 16.68 0.74 -6.10
CA ILE A 139 16.62 -0.41 -5.19
C ILE A 139 16.35 -1.71 -5.96
N ILE A 140 15.31 -1.71 -6.80
CA ILE A 140 14.82 -2.91 -7.51
C ILE A 140 15.86 -3.47 -8.48
N GLU A 141 16.65 -2.62 -9.13
CA GLU A 141 17.70 -3.01 -10.07
C GLU A 141 19.03 -3.37 -9.38
N SER A 142 19.15 -3.11 -8.08
CA SER A 142 20.37 -3.39 -7.33
C SER A 142 20.50 -4.87 -7.01
N PRO A 143 21.59 -5.54 -7.41
CA PRO A 143 21.87 -6.93 -7.01
C PRO A 143 21.89 -7.11 -5.49
N TYR A 144 22.36 -6.10 -4.76
CA TYR A 144 22.42 -6.13 -3.29
C TYR A 144 21.03 -6.35 -2.67
N TYR A 145 20.01 -5.60 -3.12
CA TYR A 145 18.66 -5.76 -2.57
C TYR A 145 17.97 -7.03 -3.06
N GLN A 146 18.28 -7.49 -4.26
CA GLN A 146 17.79 -8.78 -4.76
C GLN A 146 18.33 -9.95 -3.95
N GLU A 147 19.57 -9.89 -3.49
CA GLU A 147 20.16 -10.88 -2.59
C GLU A 147 19.62 -10.76 -1.16
N LEU A 148 19.34 -9.53 -0.68
CA LEU A 148 18.81 -9.27 0.64
C LEU A 148 17.38 -9.80 0.82
N ASP A 149 16.55 -9.67 -0.22
CA ASP A 149 15.14 -10.05 -0.21
C ASP A 149 14.81 -11.02 -1.38
N PRO A 150 15.35 -12.24 -1.39
CA PRO A 150 15.22 -13.17 -2.52
C PRO A 150 13.78 -13.61 -2.80
N ASP A 151 12.89 -13.50 -1.82
CA ASP A 151 11.47 -13.87 -1.93
C ASP A 151 10.62 -12.78 -2.60
N ILE A 152 11.17 -11.57 -2.82
CA ILE A 152 10.47 -10.54 -3.57
C ILE A 152 10.54 -10.87 -5.07
N PRO A 153 9.41 -10.88 -5.77
CA PRO A 153 9.39 -11.18 -7.20
C PRO A 153 9.86 -9.98 -8.03
N TRP A 154 11.14 -9.61 -7.90
CA TRP A 154 11.77 -8.42 -8.48
C TRP A 154 11.50 -8.24 -9.97
N GLN A 155 11.63 -9.30 -10.78
CA GLN A 155 11.41 -9.23 -12.22
C GLN A 155 9.98 -8.81 -12.58
N ARG A 156 9.00 -9.24 -11.79
CA ARG A 156 7.60 -8.85 -11.98
C ARG A 156 7.39 -7.36 -11.67
N PHE A 157 8.06 -6.84 -10.64
CA PHE A 157 7.99 -5.42 -10.30
C PHE A 157 8.71 -4.57 -11.34
N ILE A 158 9.91 -4.94 -11.77
CA ILE A 158 10.65 -4.26 -12.84
C ILE A 158 9.78 -4.14 -14.10
N TYR A 159 9.18 -5.24 -14.56
CA TYR A 159 8.31 -5.23 -15.72
C TYR A 159 7.09 -4.31 -15.53
N ALA A 160 6.39 -4.43 -14.41
CA ALA A 160 5.22 -3.60 -14.12
C ALA A 160 5.57 -2.11 -14.11
N MET A 161 6.67 -1.74 -13.48
CA MET A 161 7.12 -0.36 -13.37
C MET A 161 7.53 0.24 -14.70
N HIS A 162 8.22 -0.50 -15.56
CA HIS A 162 8.55 -0.04 -16.94
C HIS A 162 7.28 0.18 -17.77
N MET A 163 6.29 -0.70 -17.67
CA MET A 163 5.00 -0.51 -18.36
C MET A 163 4.27 0.75 -17.88
N ASP A 164 4.33 1.04 -16.59
CA ASP A 164 3.70 2.23 -16.02
C ASP A 164 4.41 3.52 -16.46
N GLN A 165 5.74 3.51 -16.51
CA GLN A 165 6.52 4.63 -17.01
C GLN A 165 6.14 4.96 -18.48
N MET A 166 6.03 3.96 -19.33
CA MET A 166 5.62 4.16 -20.72
C MET A 166 4.21 4.76 -20.83
N THR A 167 3.28 4.34 -19.94
CA THR A 167 1.90 4.86 -19.93
C THR A 167 1.83 6.30 -19.45
N LEU A 168 2.70 6.72 -18.54
CA LEU A 168 2.74 8.10 -18.02
C LEU A 168 3.44 9.08 -18.97
N MET A 169 4.30 8.58 -19.86
CA MET A 169 5.02 9.40 -20.83
C MET A 169 4.25 9.56 -22.16
N ALA A 170 3.19 8.79 -22.39
CA ALA A 170 2.34 8.84 -23.57
C ALA A 170 1.19 9.86 -23.38
#